data_fd690e07c545d8752443c5499801b67a
#
_entry.id   fd690e07c545d8752443c5499801b67a
#
_cell.length_a   1.000
_cell.length_b   1.000
_cell.length_c   1.000
_cell.angle_alpha   90.00
_cell.angle_beta   90.00
_cell.angle_gamma   90.00
#
_symmetry.space_group_name_H-M   'P 1'
#
loop_
_entity.id
_entity.type
_entity.pdbx_description
1 polymer ?
#
loop_
_entity_poly.entity_id
_entity_poly.type
_entity_poly.pdbx_seq_one_letter_code
_entity_poly.pdbx_strand_id
1 'polypeptide(L)'
;MIDITQYLQDVYEDLQKYVDDDVCLCKFKELKFEAGELPDYEDINIQQLYLLRYAFAYAFEYSRMYSDVLSQMNDANSITITSVGCGSMIDYWSLVHALEMQYRTNCNIKYFGIDKINWKYKISPRQNDEVKYFVENAVDFFTNNNQFISDVYFSQNQLVSFQMVN
;
A
#
# COMPACT_ATOMS: atom_id res chain seq x y z
N MET A 1 1.39 -14.95 7.49
CA MET A 1 0.65 -13.67 7.40
C MET A 1 1.47 -12.57 8.04
N ILE A 2 1.53 -11.42 7.40
CA ILE A 2 2.07 -10.20 8.03
C ILE A 2 0.99 -9.72 9.00
N ASP A 3 1.30 -9.62 10.28
CA ASP A 3 0.35 -9.11 11.27
C ASP A 3 0.29 -7.58 11.17
N ILE A 4 -0.80 -7.05 10.62
CA ILE A 4 -1.00 -5.60 10.48
C ILE A 4 -1.10 -4.91 11.83
N THR A 5 -1.58 -5.61 12.87
CA THR A 5 -1.67 -5.06 14.21
C THR A 5 -0.28 -4.85 14.79
N GLN A 6 0.61 -5.85 14.65
CA GLN A 6 2.00 -5.72 15.07
C GLN A 6 2.73 -4.63 14.28
N TYR A 7 2.53 -4.58 12.96
CA TYR A 7 3.10 -3.52 12.12
C TYR A 7 2.70 -2.11 12.62
N LEU A 8 1.43 -1.89 12.93
CA LEU A 8 0.96 -0.59 13.45
C LEU A 8 1.43 -0.33 14.88
N GLN A 9 1.57 -1.38 15.69
CA GLN A 9 2.16 -1.27 17.03
C GLN A 9 3.62 -0.79 16.94
N ASP A 10 4.41 -1.35 16.02
CA ASP A 10 5.81 -0.94 15.80
C ASP A 10 5.89 0.53 15.32
N VAL A 11 4.99 0.96 14.44
CA VAL A 11 4.88 2.36 14.00
C VAL A 11 4.56 3.29 15.19
N TYR A 12 3.63 2.89 16.05
CA TYR A 12 3.25 3.64 17.24
C TYR A 12 4.37 3.76 18.26
N GLU A 13 5.05 2.65 18.56
CA GLU A 13 6.18 2.62 19.48
C GLU A 13 7.35 3.48 18.99
N ASP A 14 7.57 3.49 17.65
CA ASP A 14 8.60 4.34 17.06
C ASP A 14 8.20 5.82 17.13
N LEU A 15 6.92 6.14 16.89
CA LEU A 15 6.40 7.50 17.10
C LEU A 15 6.61 8.00 18.52
N GLN A 16 6.34 7.15 19.52
CA GLN A 16 6.50 7.52 20.93
C GLN A 16 7.94 7.88 21.33
N LYS A 17 8.95 7.33 20.64
CA LYS A 17 10.37 7.67 20.92
C LYS A 17 10.75 9.09 20.53
N TYR A 18 10.01 9.70 19.60
CA TYR A 18 10.28 11.03 19.06
C TYR A 18 9.28 12.08 19.53
N VAL A 19 8.28 11.66 20.29
CA VAL A 19 7.29 12.57 20.85
C VAL A 19 7.84 13.10 22.16
N ASP A 20 8.52 14.26 22.11
CA ASP A 20 8.59 15.12 23.28
C ASP A 20 7.16 15.56 23.66
N ASP A 21 6.91 15.87 24.92
CA ASP A 21 5.60 16.17 25.51
C ASP A 21 4.76 17.23 24.72
N ASP A 22 5.39 17.94 23.76
CA ASP A 22 4.77 18.95 22.91
C ASP A 22 4.16 18.41 21.60
N VAL A 23 4.44 17.19 21.18
CA VAL A 23 3.79 16.57 20.02
C VAL A 23 2.51 15.86 20.46
N CYS A 24 1.49 16.66 20.72
CA CYS A 24 0.19 16.16 21.04
C CYS A 24 -0.42 15.41 19.82
N LEU A 25 -0.93 14.20 20.05
CA LEU A 25 -1.80 13.50 19.11
C LEU A 25 -2.99 14.37 18.64
N CYS A 26 -3.25 15.49 19.31
CA CYS A 26 -4.19 16.51 18.89
C CYS A 26 -3.85 17.15 17.55
N LYS A 27 -2.57 17.19 17.15
CA LYS A 27 -2.16 17.65 15.80
C LYS A 27 -2.71 16.75 14.69
N PHE A 28 -3.09 15.52 14.99
CA PHE A 28 -3.86 14.66 14.07
C PHE A 28 -5.14 15.30 13.53
N LYS A 29 -5.83 16.08 14.36
CA LYS A 29 -7.07 16.75 13.95
C LYS A 29 -6.82 17.91 13.00
N GLU A 30 -5.59 18.44 12.98
CA GLU A 30 -5.19 19.56 12.14
C GLU A 30 -4.67 19.13 10.77
N LEU A 31 -4.34 17.84 10.60
CA LEU A 31 -3.97 17.29 9.30
C LEU A 31 -5.22 17.23 8.41
N LYS A 32 -5.47 18.30 7.70
CA LYS A 32 -6.56 18.44 6.73
C LYS A 32 -6.13 17.80 5.41
N PHE A 33 -6.26 16.49 5.30
CA PHE A 33 -6.02 15.77 4.04
C PHE A 33 -6.99 16.17 2.91
N GLU A 34 -8.08 16.87 3.25
CA GLU A 34 -9.17 17.22 2.34
C GLU A 34 -9.10 18.64 1.77
N ALA A 35 -8.21 19.49 2.26
CA ALA A 35 -8.27 20.94 2.00
C ALA A 35 -7.33 21.46 0.89
N GLY A 36 -6.85 20.59 -0.01
CA GLY A 36 -6.05 21.01 -1.17
C GLY A 36 -4.55 21.24 -0.91
N GLU A 37 -4.12 21.36 0.33
CA GLU A 37 -2.71 21.30 0.71
C GLU A 37 -2.41 19.93 1.29
N LEU A 38 -1.74 19.08 0.52
CA LEU A 38 -1.30 17.76 1.00
C LEU A 38 -0.23 17.96 2.07
N PRO A 39 -0.28 17.20 3.18
CA PRO A 39 0.78 17.20 4.17
C PRO A 39 2.13 16.82 3.53
N ASP A 40 3.20 17.29 4.11
CA ASP A 40 4.55 16.88 3.69
C ASP A 40 4.83 15.44 4.14
N TYR A 41 4.59 14.50 3.24
CA TYR A 41 4.86 13.06 3.50
C TYR A 41 6.35 12.71 3.50
N GLU A 42 7.27 13.64 3.27
CA GLU A 42 8.70 13.42 3.53
C GLU A 42 8.99 13.45 5.04
N ASP A 43 8.14 14.12 5.83
CA ASP A 43 8.20 14.07 7.29
C ASP A 43 7.75 12.69 7.81
N ILE A 44 8.67 12.02 8.52
CA ILE A 44 8.45 10.68 9.09
C ILE A 44 7.27 10.68 10.08
N ASN A 45 7.10 11.74 10.87
CA ASN A 45 6.01 11.82 11.83
C ASN A 45 4.66 11.90 11.10
N ILE A 46 4.62 12.60 9.97
CA ILE A 46 3.42 12.66 9.12
C ILE A 46 3.09 11.28 8.55
N GLN A 47 4.10 10.50 8.10
CA GLN A 47 3.89 9.12 7.65
C GLN A 47 3.31 8.25 8.78
N GLN A 48 3.89 8.32 9.98
CA GLN A 48 3.41 7.55 11.15
C GLN A 48 1.96 7.90 11.49
N LEU A 49 1.67 9.20 11.56
CA LEU A 49 0.34 9.70 11.85
C LEU A 49 -0.69 9.24 10.81
N TYR A 50 -0.34 9.30 9.53
CA TYR A 50 -1.18 8.82 8.44
C TYR A 50 -1.48 7.32 8.59
N LEU A 51 -0.46 6.51 8.85
CA LEU A 51 -0.61 5.06 9.01
C LEU A 51 -1.51 4.72 10.19
N LEU A 52 -1.26 5.31 11.36
CA LEU A 52 -2.06 5.06 12.57
C LEU A 52 -3.53 5.47 12.40
N ARG A 53 -3.81 6.47 11.54
CA ARG A 53 -5.18 6.94 11.30
C ARG A 53 -5.92 6.12 10.27
N TYR A 54 -5.26 5.71 9.19
CA TYR A 54 -5.93 5.23 8.00
C TYR A 54 -5.64 3.78 7.63
N ALA A 55 -4.51 3.20 8.08
CA ALA A 55 -4.07 1.90 7.58
C ALA A 55 -5.10 0.80 7.79
N PHE A 56 -5.78 0.74 8.94
CA PHE A 56 -6.83 -0.26 9.16
C PHE A 56 -8.00 -0.11 8.20
N ALA A 57 -8.49 1.12 8.00
CA ALA A 57 -9.62 1.36 7.12
C ALA A 57 -9.27 0.93 5.68
N TYR A 58 -8.12 1.37 5.18
CA TYR A 58 -7.66 1.03 3.84
C TYR A 58 -7.32 -0.46 3.69
N ALA A 59 -6.73 -1.10 4.70
CA ALA A 59 -6.41 -2.51 4.66
C ALA A 59 -7.65 -3.37 4.39
N PHE A 60 -8.75 -3.10 5.07
CA PHE A 60 -10.00 -3.85 4.87
C PHE A 60 -10.72 -3.48 3.58
N GLU A 61 -10.75 -2.20 3.22
CA GLU A 61 -11.34 -1.74 1.98
C GLU A 61 -10.64 -2.38 0.76
N TYR A 62 -9.32 -2.31 0.72
CA TYR A 62 -8.52 -2.89 -0.37
C TYR A 62 -8.58 -4.42 -0.38
N SER A 63 -8.64 -5.08 0.79
CA SER A 63 -8.83 -6.54 0.86
C SER A 63 -10.14 -6.95 0.21
N ARG A 64 -11.21 -6.20 0.43
CA ARG A 64 -12.50 -6.44 -0.22
C ARG A 64 -12.40 -6.24 -1.73
N MET A 65 -11.80 -5.14 -2.18
CA MET A 65 -11.58 -4.88 -3.61
C MET A 65 -10.78 -6.01 -4.28
N TYR A 66 -9.67 -6.43 -3.66
CA TYR A 66 -8.87 -7.54 -4.19
C TYR A 66 -9.65 -8.86 -4.19
N SER A 67 -10.48 -9.11 -3.19
CA SER A 67 -11.32 -10.30 -3.16
C SER A 67 -12.29 -10.35 -4.35
N ASP A 68 -12.89 -9.21 -4.69
CA ASP A 68 -13.79 -9.10 -5.84
C ASP A 68 -13.03 -9.31 -7.16
N VAL A 69 -11.82 -8.78 -7.29
CA VAL A 69 -10.95 -8.98 -8.46
C VAL A 69 -10.54 -10.44 -8.59
N LEU A 70 -10.00 -11.01 -7.52
CA LEU A 70 -9.53 -12.39 -7.51
C LEU A 70 -10.63 -13.41 -7.81
N SER A 71 -11.88 -13.07 -7.45
CA SER A 71 -13.03 -13.92 -7.78
C SER A 71 -13.33 -13.98 -9.28
N GLN A 72 -12.88 -12.99 -10.03
CA GLN A 72 -13.04 -12.91 -11.49
C GLN A 72 -11.83 -13.48 -12.25
N MET A 73 -10.72 -13.71 -11.55
CA MET A 73 -9.52 -14.28 -12.13
C MET A 73 -9.52 -15.79 -11.98
N ASN A 74 -9.11 -16.50 -13.03
CA ASN A 74 -8.86 -17.93 -12.95
C ASN A 74 -7.82 -18.23 -11.86
N ASP A 75 -7.79 -19.47 -11.36
CA ASP A 75 -6.82 -19.92 -10.35
C ASP A 75 -5.38 -19.89 -10.93
N ALA A 76 -4.83 -18.69 -11.02
CA ALA A 76 -3.46 -18.47 -11.44
C ALA A 76 -2.51 -18.74 -10.27
N ASN A 77 -1.36 -19.37 -10.59
CA ASN A 77 -0.29 -19.62 -9.60
C ASN A 77 0.53 -18.35 -9.32
N SER A 78 0.34 -17.29 -10.07
CA SER A 78 1.00 -16.01 -9.89
C SER A 78 0.12 -14.86 -10.34
N ILE A 79 0.30 -13.70 -9.70
CA ILE A 79 -0.37 -12.45 -10.05
C ILE A 79 0.64 -11.31 -10.07
N THR A 80 0.56 -10.47 -11.10
CA THR A 80 1.40 -9.27 -11.23
C THR A 80 0.57 -8.03 -10.96
N ILE A 81 0.99 -7.23 -9.97
CA ILE A 81 0.32 -6.00 -9.55
C ILE A 81 1.23 -4.80 -9.74
N THR A 82 0.68 -3.73 -10.31
CA THR A 82 1.32 -2.41 -10.28
C THR A 82 0.47 -1.46 -9.44
N SER A 83 1.07 -0.92 -8.38
CA SER A 83 0.42 0.01 -7.45
C SER A 83 1.02 1.40 -7.57
N VAL A 84 0.19 2.38 -7.90
CA VAL A 84 0.55 3.80 -8.03
C VAL A 84 0.12 4.55 -6.78
N GLY A 85 1.05 5.28 -6.17
CA GLY A 85 0.85 5.89 -4.86
C GLY A 85 0.82 4.84 -3.76
N CYS A 86 1.67 3.80 -3.87
CA CYS A 86 1.62 2.62 -3.01
C CYS A 86 1.94 2.91 -1.53
N GLY A 87 2.51 4.06 -1.23
CA GLY A 87 2.81 4.47 0.14
C GLY A 87 3.61 3.42 0.91
N SER A 88 3.08 3.00 2.02
CA SER A 88 3.63 1.96 2.88
C SER A 88 3.29 0.52 2.44
N MET A 89 2.68 0.35 1.27
CA MET A 89 2.27 -0.94 0.71
C MET A 89 1.13 -1.64 1.49
N ILE A 90 0.19 -0.88 2.05
CA ILE A 90 -1.01 -1.44 2.71
C ILE A 90 -1.86 -2.24 1.71
N ASP A 91 -1.91 -1.81 0.47
CA ASP A 91 -2.58 -2.52 -0.62
C ASP A 91 -1.92 -3.88 -0.92
N TYR A 92 -0.59 -4.01 -0.85
CA TYR A 92 0.09 -5.30 -0.92
C TYR A 92 -0.33 -6.23 0.23
N TRP A 93 -0.38 -5.72 1.47
CA TRP A 93 -0.91 -6.49 2.60
C TRP A 93 -2.34 -6.96 2.32
N SER A 94 -3.15 -6.07 1.79
CA SER A 94 -4.56 -6.33 1.48
C SER A 94 -4.74 -7.41 0.43
N LEU A 95 -3.86 -7.44 -0.59
CA LEU A 95 -3.83 -8.51 -1.58
C LEU A 95 -3.46 -9.85 -0.95
N VAL A 96 -2.41 -9.88 -0.11
CA VAL A 96 -2.02 -11.09 0.62
C VAL A 96 -3.18 -11.61 1.46
N HIS A 97 -3.83 -10.72 2.21
CA HIS A 97 -4.99 -11.07 3.03
C HIS A 97 -6.15 -11.61 2.19
N ALA A 98 -6.46 -10.99 1.05
CA ALA A 98 -7.52 -11.45 0.15
C ALA A 98 -7.22 -12.85 -0.42
N LEU A 99 -5.97 -13.14 -0.80
CA LEU A 99 -5.53 -14.46 -1.24
C LEU A 99 -5.67 -15.51 -0.14
N GLU A 100 -5.33 -15.18 1.10
CA GLU A 100 -5.47 -16.08 2.23
C GLU A 100 -6.95 -16.38 2.53
N MET A 101 -7.81 -15.37 2.49
CA MET A 101 -9.27 -15.55 2.67
C MET A 101 -9.90 -16.45 1.60
N GLN A 102 -9.30 -16.51 0.40
CA GLN A 102 -9.73 -17.39 -0.69
C GLN A 102 -8.96 -18.73 -0.74
N TYR A 103 -8.18 -19.04 0.29
CA TYR A 103 -7.34 -20.26 0.34
C TYR A 103 -6.30 -20.38 -0.79
N ARG A 104 -5.90 -19.25 -1.39
CA ARG A 104 -4.92 -19.17 -2.49
C ARG A 104 -3.51 -18.80 -1.97
N THR A 105 -3.11 -19.37 -0.86
CA THR A 105 -1.85 -19.04 -0.15
C THR A 105 -0.59 -19.34 -0.96
N ASN A 106 -0.68 -20.24 -1.94
CA ASN A 106 0.44 -20.62 -2.82
C ASN A 106 0.57 -19.72 -4.06
N CYS A 107 -0.32 -18.74 -4.24
CA CYS A 107 -0.20 -17.78 -5.33
C CYS A 107 0.98 -16.85 -5.06
N ASN A 108 1.94 -16.79 -5.98
CA ASN A 108 3.08 -15.88 -5.92
C ASN A 108 2.67 -14.49 -6.39
N ILE A 109 3.15 -13.46 -5.71
CA ILE A 109 2.90 -12.07 -6.08
C ILE A 109 4.15 -11.47 -6.70
N LYS A 110 3.99 -10.83 -7.87
CA LYS A 110 4.94 -9.84 -8.38
C LYS A 110 4.32 -8.47 -8.17
N TYR A 111 4.89 -7.71 -7.24
CA TYR A 111 4.37 -6.40 -6.88
C TYR A 111 5.35 -5.31 -7.26
N PHE A 112 4.86 -4.30 -7.97
CA PHE A 112 5.59 -3.12 -8.39
C PHE A 112 4.93 -1.89 -7.78
N GLY A 113 5.49 -1.41 -6.68
CA GLY A 113 5.02 -0.20 -5.99
C GLY A 113 5.74 1.03 -6.54
N ILE A 114 4.98 2.04 -6.93
CA ILE A 114 5.47 3.32 -7.42
C ILE A 114 4.94 4.41 -6.52
N ASP A 115 5.85 5.18 -5.91
CA ASP A 115 5.48 6.35 -5.10
C ASP A 115 6.55 7.43 -5.24
N LYS A 116 6.15 8.69 -5.26
CA LYS A 116 7.10 9.81 -5.28
C LYS A 116 7.82 10.00 -3.95
N ILE A 117 7.25 9.47 -2.86
CA ILE A 117 7.77 9.56 -1.50
C ILE A 117 8.47 8.25 -1.13
N ASN A 118 9.64 8.34 -0.52
CA ASN A 118 10.31 7.18 0.04
C ASN A 118 9.79 6.89 1.45
N TRP A 119 8.71 6.14 1.54
CA TRP A 119 8.13 5.77 2.82
C TRP A 119 9.10 4.96 3.68
N LYS A 120 9.23 5.32 4.95
CA LYS A 120 10.06 4.59 5.93
C LYS A 120 9.42 3.26 6.33
N TYR A 121 8.13 3.29 6.61
CA TYR A 121 7.38 2.14 7.12
C TYR A 121 6.73 1.38 5.95
N LYS A 122 7.52 0.54 5.27
CA LYS A 122 7.00 -0.33 4.22
C LYS A 122 6.67 -1.70 4.81
N ILE A 123 5.56 -2.28 4.38
CA ILE A 123 5.22 -3.66 4.75
C ILE A 123 6.25 -4.62 4.17
N SER A 124 6.75 -5.53 5.03
CA SER A 124 7.69 -6.56 4.59
C SER A 124 6.99 -7.60 3.71
N PRO A 125 7.54 -7.93 2.53
CA PRO A 125 6.94 -8.92 1.66
C PRO A 125 7.05 -10.34 2.21
N ARG A 126 6.19 -11.25 1.71
CA ARG A 126 6.33 -12.69 1.93
C ARG A 126 7.60 -13.18 1.24
N GLN A 127 8.18 -14.24 1.76
CA GLN A 127 9.48 -14.79 1.29
C GLN A 127 9.48 -15.17 -0.20
N ASN A 128 8.34 -15.61 -0.74
CA ASN A 128 8.24 -16.10 -2.11
C ASN A 128 7.74 -15.05 -3.10
N ASP A 129 7.46 -13.84 -2.64
CA ASP A 129 6.97 -12.76 -3.50
C ASP A 129 8.13 -11.93 -4.05
N GLU A 130 8.00 -11.51 -5.31
CA GLU A 130 8.89 -10.54 -5.92
C GLU A 130 8.30 -9.15 -5.74
N VAL A 131 8.93 -8.32 -4.90
CA VAL A 131 8.47 -6.95 -4.62
C VAL A 131 9.54 -5.95 -5.03
N LYS A 132 9.16 -4.98 -5.86
CA LYS A 132 10.01 -3.85 -6.25
C LYS A 132 9.29 -2.54 -5.91
N TYR A 133 10.03 -1.63 -5.31
CA TYR A 133 9.55 -0.30 -4.95
C TYR A 133 10.35 0.75 -5.70
N PHE A 134 9.65 1.63 -6.42
CA PHE A 134 10.22 2.71 -7.21
C PHE A 134 9.86 4.05 -6.58
N VAL A 135 10.89 4.84 -6.24
CA VAL A 135 10.72 6.20 -5.73
C VAL A 135 10.81 7.16 -6.91
N GLU A 136 9.71 7.33 -7.60
CA GLU A 136 9.61 8.20 -8.77
C GLU A 136 8.16 8.62 -9.07
N ASN A 137 8.00 9.62 -9.91
CA ASN A 137 6.68 10.01 -10.38
C ASN A 137 6.11 8.93 -11.32
N ALA A 138 4.83 8.60 -11.16
CA ALA A 138 4.18 7.57 -11.96
C ALA A 138 4.20 7.86 -13.46
N VAL A 139 4.06 9.14 -13.86
CA VAL A 139 4.12 9.53 -15.28
C VAL A 139 5.50 9.23 -15.86
N ASP A 140 6.56 9.56 -15.12
CA ASP A 140 7.95 9.30 -15.53
C ASP A 140 8.21 7.79 -15.60
N PHE A 141 7.74 7.03 -14.59
CA PHE A 141 7.84 5.58 -14.58
C PHE A 141 7.24 4.96 -15.85
N PHE A 142 5.99 5.26 -16.17
CA PHE A 142 5.33 4.67 -17.32
C PHE A 142 5.86 5.20 -18.66
N THR A 143 6.37 6.42 -18.70
CA THR A 143 7.03 6.96 -19.91
C THR A 143 8.30 6.18 -20.22
N ASN A 144 9.09 5.86 -19.17
CA ASN A 144 10.37 5.15 -19.33
C ASN A 144 10.19 3.62 -19.47
N ASN A 145 9.03 3.09 -19.04
CA ASN A 145 8.72 1.66 -19.01
C ASN A 145 7.43 1.34 -19.81
N ASN A 146 7.33 1.81 -21.02
CA ASN A 146 6.13 1.72 -21.89
C ASN A 146 5.68 0.28 -22.23
N GLN A 147 6.50 -0.74 -21.97
CA GLN A 147 6.17 -2.16 -22.16
C GLN A 147 5.80 -2.88 -20.86
N PHE A 148 5.61 -2.13 -19.79
CA PHE A 148 5.29 -2.71 -18.49
C PHE A 148 3.85 -3.22 -18.45
N ILE A 149 3.67 -4.51 -18.21
CA ILE A 149 2.35 -5.18 -18.21
C ILE A 149 2.10 -5.76 -16.83
N SER A 150 0.92 -5.52 -16.28
CA SER A 150 0.43 -6.10 -15.04
C SER A 150 -0.98 -6.66 -15.22
N ASP A 151 -1.30 -7.69 -14.44
CA ASP A 151 -2.65 -8.27 -14.39
C ASP A 151 -3.63 -7.27 -13.76
N VAL A 152 -3.14 -6.50 -12.77
CA VAL A 152 -3.93 -5.49 -12.06
C VAL A 152 -3.13 -4.21 -11.90
N TYR A 153 -3.76 -3.08 -12.18
CA TYR A 153 -3.27 -1.74 -11.84
C TYR A 153 -4.09 -1.17 -10.70
N PHE A 154 -3.44 -0.81 -9.62
CA PHE A 154 -4.04 -0.21 -8.44
C PHE A 154 -3.60 1.25 -8.31
N SER A 155 -4.52 2.13 -7.90
CA SER A 155 -4.21 3.52 -7.55
C SER A 155 -5.04 3.95 -6.34
N GLN A 156 -4.41 4.51 -5.32
CA GLN A 156 -5.09 4.95 -4.10
C GLN A 156 -6.11 6.08 -4.31
N ASN A 157 -5.96 6.85 -5.38
CA ASN A 157 -6.77 8.06 -5.60
C ASN A 157 -7.87 7.92 -6.64
N GLN A 158 -8.01 6.79 -7.31
CA GLN A 158 -9.03 6.57 -8.34
C GLN A 158 -9.38 5.09 -8.47
N LEU A 159 -10.65 4.85 -8.82
CA LEU A 159 -11.19 3.54 -9.15
C LEU A 159 -10.29 2.76 -10.12
N VAL A 160 -9.96 1.56 -9.73
CA VAL A 160 -9.15 0.60 -10.48
C VAL A 160 -9.74 0.37 -11.86
N SER A 161 -8.99 0.66 -12.90
CA SER A 161 -9.29 0.13 -14.23
C SER A 161 -8.62 -1.24 -14.37
N PHE A 162 -9.43 -2.30 -14.47
CA PHE A 162 -8.93 -3.63 -14.79
C PHE A 162 -8.71 -3.72 -16.30
N GLN A 163 -7.50 -4.02 -16.71
CA GLN A 163 -7.26 -4.61 -18.03
C GLN A 163 -6.96 -6.09 -17.82
N MET A 164 -7.94 -6.95 -18.06
CA MET A 164 -7.62 -8.35 -18.31
C MET A 164 -6.93 -8.40 -19.68
N VAL A 165 -5.64 -8.69 -19.67
CA VAL A 165 -4.92 -9.04 -20.89
C VAL A 165 -5.30 -10.49 -21.20
N ASN A 166 -6.09 -10.70 -22.24
CA ASN A 166 -6.44 -12.03 -22.77
C ASN A 166 -5.22 -12.68 -23.43
#